data_4588e0dedcc14f4a002f881ba3dce906
#
_entry.id   4588e0dedcc14f4a002f881ba3dce906
#
_cell.length_a   1.000
_cell.length_b   1.000
_cell.length_c   1.000
_cell.angle_alpha   90.00
_cell.angle_beta   90.00
_cell.angle_gamma   90.00
#
_symmetry.space_group_name_H-M   'P 1'
#
loop_
_entity.id
_entity.type
_entity.pdbx_description
1 polymer ?
#
loop_
_entity_poly.entity_id
_entity_poly.type
_entity_poly.pdbx_seq_one_letter_code
_entity_poly.pdbx_strand_id
1 'polypeptide(L)'
;MASPLKEDDPFERQRERAENPMRRLFDEYGRENAFAFVVGLTSSVVARLLDLLPPVLLTVAVDSIFFDERPFSLWLVPDAWLPATRTEQLYLSVGVIVIAFFGGAAFHWTRNWGWNSFAQHIQHAVRTDTYDKMQRLNMDFFA
;
A
#
# COMPACT_ATOMS: atom_id res chain seq x y z
N MET A 1 -23.56 -39.86 -36.15
CA MET A 1 -22.22 -39.25 -36.25
C MET A 1 -21.91 -38.66 -34.89
N ALA A 2 -21.24 -39.43 -34.02
CA ALA A 2 -20.94 -39.03 -32.65
C ALA A 2 -19.78 -38.06 -32.70
N SER A 3 -19.98 -36.89 -32.07
CA SER A 3 -18.95 -35.88 -31.86
C SER A 3 -17.81 -36.49 -31.03
N PRO A 4 -16.53 -36.35 -31.43
CA PRO A 4 -15.44 -36.87 -30.60
C PRO A 4 -15.47 -36.14 -29.26
N LEU A 5 -15.47 -36.94 -28.20
CA LEU A 5 -15.29 -36.47 -26.83
C LEU A 5 -14.07 -35.55 -26.83
N LYS A 6 -14.28 -34.30 -26.47
CA LYS A 6 -13.21 -33.34 -26.27
C LYS A 6 -12.35 -33.93 -25.16
N GLU A 7 -11.30 -34.60 -25.54
CA GLU A 7 -10.31 -35.18 -24.64
C GLU A 7 -9.77 -34.01 -23.83
N ASP A 8 -10.07 -34.02 -22.56
CA ASP A 8 -9.65 -32.99 -21.62
C ASP A 8 -8.13 -32.95 -21.59
N ASP A 9 -7.54 -32.09 -22.46
CA ASP A 9 -6.10 -31.93 -22.55
C ASP A 9 -5.58 -31.44 -21.20
N PRO A 10 -4.75 -32.19 -20.48
CA PRO A 10 -4.19 -31.77 -19.20
C PRO A 10 -3.42 -30.44 -19.31
N PHE A 11 -2.92 -30.09 -20.50
CA PHE A 11 -2.26 -28.82 -20.76
C PHE A 11 -3.23 -27.63 -20.93
N GLU A 12 -4.46 -27.86 -21.42
CA GLU A 12 -5.49 -26.79 -21.41
C GLU A 12 -5.88 -26.40 -20.00
N ARG A 13 -6.08 -27.36 -19.11
CA ARG A 13 -6.35 -27.08 -17.67
C ARG A 13 -5.17 -26.37 -16.99
N GLN A 14 -3.94 -26.65 -17.39
CA GLN A 14 -2.77 -25.92 -16.89
C GLN A 14 -2.71 -24.50 -17.45
N ARG A 15 -3.10 -24.27 -18.71
CA ARG A 15 -3.17 -22.95 -19.33
C ARG A 15 -4.25 -22.09 -18.70
N GLU A 16 -5.45 -22.61 -18.49
CA GLU A 16 -6.54 -21.89 -17.78
C GLU A 16 -6.14 -21.51 -16.35
N ARG A 17 -5.40 -22.38 -15.67
CA ARG A 17 -4.83 -22.09 -14.34
C ARG A 17 -3.71 -21.03 -14.39
N ALA A 18 -3.02 -20.88 -15.52
CA ALA A 18 -1.98 -19.87 -15.72
C ALA A 18 -2.50 -18.50 -16.16
N GLU A 19 -3.77 -18.42 -16.61
CA GLU A 19 -4.35 -17.16 -17.12
C GLU A 19 -4.41 -16.04 -16.09
N ASN A 20 -4.48 -16.35 -14.78
CA ASN A 20 -4.47 -15.33 -13.72
C ASN A 20 -3.62 -15.78 -12.52
N PRO A 21 -2.30 -15.86 -12.66
CA PRO A 21 -1.42 -16.38 -11.60
C PRO A 21 -1.46 -15.52 -10.34
N MET A 22 -1.60 -14.19 -10.49
CA MET A 22 -1.67 -13.25 -9.37
C MET A 22 -2.96 -13.40 -8.56
N ARG A 23 -4.08 -13.59 -9.24
CA ARG A 23 -5.37 -13.79 -8.57
C ARG A 23 -5.38 -15.09 -7.77
N ARG A 24 -4.83 -16.14 -8.35
CA ARG A 24 -4.69 -17.44 -7.68
C ARG A 24 -3.78 -17.35 -6.45
N LEU A 25 -2.63 -16.70 -6.58
CA LEU A 25 -1.71 -16.46 -5.46
C LEU A 25 -2.42 -15.71 -4.33
N PHE A 26 -3.22 -14.71 -4.67
CA PHE A 26 -3.96 -13.95 -3.68
C PHE A 26 -5.07 -14.77 -3.03
N ASP A 27 -5.83 -15.53 -3.80
CA ASP A 27 -6.94 -16.36 -3.28
C ASP A 27 -6.43 -17.53 -2.42
N GLU A 28 -5.29 -18.15 -2.80
CA GLU A 28 -4.75 -19.34 -2.14
C GLU A 28 -3.88 -18.98 -0.91
N TYR A 29 -3.08 -17.91 -0.99
CA TYR A 29 -2.11 -17.53 0.06
C TYR A 29 -2.35 -16.15 0.66
N GLY A 30 -3.03 -15.25 -0.06
CA GLY A 30 -3.24 -13.87 0.37
C GLY A 30 -4.37 -13.71 1.38
N ARG A 31 -5.39 -14.57 1.34
CA ARG A 31 -6.56 -14.46 2.23
C ARG A 31 -6.22 -14.66 3.70
N GLU A 32 -5.28 -15.54 4.00
CA GLU A 32 -4.83 -15.78 5.38
C GLU A 32 -4.14 -14.54 5.98
N ASN A 33 -3.53 -13.71 5.13
CA ASN A 33 -2.82 -12.50 5.52
C ASN A 33 -3.47 -11.21 4.98
N ALA A 34 -4.77 -11.25 4.69
CA ALA A 34 -5.53 -10.12 4.18
C ALA A 34 -5.42 -8.88 5.08
N PHE A 35 -5.28 -9.05 6.39
CA PHE A 35 -5.08 -7.95 7.34
C PHE A 35 -3.80 -7.16 7.02
N ALA A 36 -2.67 -7.83 6.86
CA ALA A 36 -1.39 -7.19 6.53
C ALA A 36 -1.46 -6.47 5.17
N PHE A 37 -2.14 -7.07 4.19
CA PHE A 37 -2.38 -6.46 2.88
C PHE A 37 -3.22 -5.18 2.99
N VAL A 38 -4.35 -5.22 3.70
CA VAL A 38 -5.24 -4.06 3.90
C VAL A 38 -4.51 -2.95 4.65
N VAL A 39 -3.77 -3.28 5.71
CA VAL A 39 -2.96 -2.32 6.46
C VAL A 39 -1.90 -1.68 5.56
N GLY A 40 -1.17 -2.47 4.78
CA GLY A 40 -0.17 -1.98 3.83
C GLY A 40 -0.78 -1.05 2.78
N LEU A 41 -1.93 -1.42 2.21
CA LEU A 41 -2.63 -0.64 1.19
C LEU A 41 -3.17 0.68 1.76
N THR A 42 -3.89 0.61 2.89
CA THR A 42 -4.48 1.79 3.54
C THR A 42 -3.39 2.76 3.98
N SER A 43 -2.33 2.25 4.63
CA SER A 43 -1.18 3.07 5.02
C SER A 43 -0.48 3.69 3.82
N SER A 44 -0.44 3.02 2.66
CA SER A 44 0.13 3.58 1.43
C SER A 44 -0.66 4.80 0.95
N VAL A 45 -1.98 4.73 0.97
CA VAL A 45 -2.85 5.85 0.55
C VAL A 45 -2.68 7.02 1.52
N VAL A 46 -2.77 6.75 2.83
CA VAL A 46 -2.64 7.81 3.85
C VAL A 46 -1.25 8.46 3.80
N ALA A 47 -0.18 7.66 3.67
CA ALA A 47 1.18 8.19 3.54
C ALA A 47 1.29 9.14 2.33
N ARG A 48 0.71 8.80 1.18
CA ARG A 48 0.73 9.65 -0.02
C ARG A 48 -0.04 10.95 0.18
N LEU A 49 -1.17 10.93 0.88
CA LEU A 49 -1.90 12.15 1.20
C LEU A 49 -1.10 13.06 2.14
N LEU A 50 -0.43 12.48 3.14
CA LEU A 50 0.44 13.22 4.05
C LEU A 50 1.68 13.79 3.36
N ASP A 51 2.25 13.12 2.37
CA ASP A 51 3.39 13.60 1.57
C ASP A 51 3.04 14.89 0.79
N LEU A 52 1.76 15.12 0.48
CA LEU A 52 1.30 16.33 -0.22
C LEU A 52 1.11 17.54 0.72
N LEU A 53 0.98 17.31 2.03
CA LEU A 53 0.73 18.40 2.99
C LEU A 53 1.87 19.41 3.08
N PRO A 54 3.16 19.03 3.21
CA PRO A 54 4.25 20.00 3.35
C PRO A 54 4.34 21.01 2.20
N PRO A 55 4.32 20.65 0.90
CA PRO A 55 4.37 21.63 -0.17
C PRO A 55 3.14 22.56 -0.20
N VAL A 56 1.94 22.03 0.09
CA VAL A 56 0.71 22.83 0.14
C VAL A 56 0.77 23.83 1.30
N LEU A 57 1.18 23.39 2.49
CA LEU A 57 1.30 24.25 3.66
C LEU A 57 2.37 25.33 3.46
N LEU A 58 3.48 24.96 2.81
CA LEU A 58 4.53 25.92 2.48
C LEU A 58 4.02 27.01 1.53
N THR A 59 3.26 26.64 0.51
CA THR A 59 2.65 27.61 -0.43
C THR A 59 1.69 28.55 0.32
N VAL A 60 0.81 28.02 1.15
CA VAL A 60 -0.12 28.82 1.95
C VAL A 60 0.64 29.76 2.90
N ALA A 61 1.70 29.28 3.55
CA ALA A 61 2.49 30.11 4.45
C ALA A 61 3.20 31.24 3.70
N VAL A 62 3.77 30.96 2.52
CA VAL A 62 4.43 31.97 1.71
C VAL A 62 3.44 33.02 1.20
N ASP A 63 2.32 32.60 0.61
CA ASP A 63 1.34 33.52 0.03
C ASP A 63 0.69 34.40 1.09
N SER A 64 0.36 33.85 2.25
CA SER A 64 -0.37 34.57 3.30
C SER A 64 0.52 35.42 4.19
N ILE A 65 1.75 34.95 4.49
CA ILE A 65 2.62 35.60 5.47
C ILE A 65 3.54 36.62 4.80
N PHE A 66 4.05 36.31 3.60
CA PHE A 66 5.02 37.15 2.90
C PHE A 66 4.39 38.11 1.89
N PHE A 67 3.35 37.68 1.18
CA PHE A 67 2.77 38.45 0.09
C PHE A 67 1.47 39.17 0.44
N ASP A 68 0.84 38.89 1.58
CA ASP A 68 -0.43 39.50 2.02
C ASP A 68 -1.59 39.35 0.99
N GLU A 69 -1.45 38.45 0.04
CA GLU A 69 -2.41 38.35 -1.06
C GLU A 69 -3.74 37.68 -0.65
N ARG A 70 -3.69 36.87 0.41
CA ARG A 70 -4.86 36.14 0.92
C ARG A 70 -4.86 36.10 2.45
N PRO A 71 -6.05 36.06 3.07
CA PRO A 71 -6.14 35.84 4.50
C PRO A 71 -5.55 34.47 4.84
N PHE A 72 -4.75 34.40 5.91
CA PHE A 72 -4.18 33.15 6.37
C PHE A 72 -5.29 32.17 6.76
N SER A 73 -5.48 31.10 6.01
CA SER A 73 -6.45 30.06 6.29
C SER A 73 -5.80 28.69 6.06
N LEU A 74 -5.93 27.81 7.02
CA LEU A 74 -5.51 26.43 6.92
C LEU A 74 -6.75 25.54 6.97
N TRP A 75 -7.05 24.83 5.90
CA TRP A 75 -8.21 23.94 5.82
C TRP A 75 -8.24 22.83 6.89
N LEU A 76 -7.08 22.54 7.52
CA LEU A 76 -6.95 21.58 8.63
C LEU A 76 -7.27 22.20 10.00
N VAL A 77 -7.22 23.53 10.12
CA VAL A 77 -7.33 24.23 11.41
C VAL A 77 -8.59 25.09 11.39
N PRO A 78 -9.50 24.93 12.37
CA PRO A 78 -10.68 25.80 12.49
C PRO A 78 -10.28 27.27 12.61
N ASP A 79 -11.04 28.17 11.97
CA ASP A 79 -10.77 29.61 11.97
C ASP A 79 -10.65 30.21 13.38
N ALA A 80 -11.33 29.63 14.36
CA ALA A 80 -11.27 30.05 15.76
C ALA A 80 -9.89 29.85 16.44
N TRP A 81 -9.03 29.02 15.84
CA TRP A 81 -7.69 28.68 16.35
C TRP A 81 -6.59 29.37 15.55
N LEU A 82 -6.97 30.15 14.54
CA LEU A 82 -6.01 30.87 13.71
C LEU A 82 -5.50 32.10 14.47
N PRO A 83 -4.19 32.24 14.66
CA PRO A 83 -3.62 33.39 15.34
C PRO A 83 -3.70 34.64 14.48
N ALA A 84 -3.86 35.80 15.16
CA ALA A 84 -3.96 37.08 14.49
C ALA A 84 -2.59 37.65 14.08
N THR A 85 -1.52 37.22 14.75
CA THR A 85 -0.18 37.77 14.56
C THR A 85 0.60 36.97 13.52
N ARG A 86 1.25 37.63 12.57
CA ARG A 86 2.07 36.97 11.52
C ARG A 86 3.11 35.97 12.06
N THR A 87 3.77 36.36 13.16
CA THR A 87 4.77 35.48 13.79
C THR A 87 4.15 34.21 14.34
N GLU A 88 2.97 34.29 14.94
CA GLU A 88 2.27 33.09 15.44
C GLU A 88 1.74 32.21 14.31
N GLN A 89 1.28 32.83 13.20
CA GLN A 89 0.88 32.12 11.99
C GLN A 89 2.05 31.31 11.40
N LEU A 90 3.25 31.89 11.42
CA LEU A 90 4.46 31.20 10.98
C LEU A 90 4.80 30.01 11.89
N TYR A 91 4.76 30.21 13.22
CA TYR A 91 4.99 29.10 14.16
C TYR A 91 3.93 27.99 14.03
N LEU A 92 2.67 28.35 13.82
CA LEU A 92 1.60 27.40 13.59
C LEU A 92 1.86 26.59 12.31
N SER A 93 2.22 27.26 11.22
CA SER A 93 2.52 26.61 9.93
C SER A 93 3.69 25.63 10.06
N VAL A 94 4.77 26.05 10.71
CA VAL A 94 5.93 25.19 10.97
C VAL A 94 5.53 23.99 11.84
N GLY A 95 4.74 24.23 12.90
CA GLY A 95 4.26 23.16 13.78
C GLY A 95 3.43 22.11 13.02
N VAL A 96 2.51 22.55 12.16
CA VAL A 96 1.67 21.64 11.35
C VAL A 96 2.53 20.87 10.35
N ILE A 97 3.53 21.51 9.71
CA ILE A 97 4.47 20.82 8.81
C ILE A 97 5.25 19.75 9.56
N VAL A 98 5.75 20.04 10.74
CA VAL A 98 6.50 19.08 11.57
C VAL A 98 5.62 17.90 11.96
N ILE A 99 4.39 18.14 12.39
CA ILE A 99 3.42 17.07 12.72
C ILE A 99 3.10 16.23 11.49
N ALA A 100 2.88 16.85 10.34
CA ALA A 100 2.64 16.16 9.08
C ALA A 100 3.82 15.27 8.67
N PHE A 101 5.05 15.76 8.86
CA PHE A 101 6.28 15.00 8.57
C PHE A 101 6.42 13.76 9.45
N PHE A 102 6.27 13.90 10.77
CA PHE A 102 6.33 12.76 11.70
C PHE A 102 5.17 11.78 11.48
N GLY A 103 3.97 12.30 11.23
CA GLY A 103 2.81 11.49 10.86
C GLY A 103 3.07 10.68 9.58
N GLY A 104 3.57 11.33 8.54
CA GLY A 104 3.97 10.70 7.29
C GLY A 104 5.00 9.59 7.52
N ALA A 105 6.05 9.85 8.30
CA ALA A 105 7.07 8.87 8.62
C ALA A 105 6.50 7.62 9.33
N ALA A 106 5.57 7.81 10.27
CA ALA A 106 4.90 6.71 10.97
C ALA A 106 4.07 5.85 10.00
N PHE A 107 3.33 6.49 9.07
CA PHE A 107 2.57 5.75 8.06
C PHE A 107 3.46 5.06 7.03
N HIS A 108 4.59 5.64 6.65
CA HIS A 108 5.60 4.97 5.83
C HIS A 108 6.16 3.72 6.50
N TRP A 109 6.45 3.79 7.79
CA TRP A 109 6.91 2.63 8.56
C TRP A 109 5.85 1.53 8.61
N THR A 110 4.59 1.88 8.92
CA THR A 110 3.46 0.94 8.98
C THR A 110 3.22 0.28 7.62
N ARG A 111 3.29 1.06 6.55
CA ARG A 111 3.21 0.55 5.17
C ARG A 111 4.29 -0.49 4.89
N ASN A 112 5.54 -0.16 5.19
CA ASN A 112 6.65 -1.07 4.96
C ASN A 112 6.51 -2.36 5.77
N TRP A 113 6.08 -2.26 7.02
CA TRP A 113 5.78 -3.42 7.84
C TRP A 113 4.67 -4.30 7.23
N GLY A 114 3.57 -3.70 6.80
CA GLY A 114 2.45 -4.41 6.18
C GLY A 114 2.86 -5.17 4.91
N TRP A 115 3.56 -4.49 4.00
CA TRP A 115 4.04 -5.12 2.77
C TRP A 115 5.08 -6.20 2.99
N ASN A 116 6.05 -5.98 3.90
CA ASN A 116 7.06 -6.98 4.24
C ASN A 116 6.44 -8.21 4.88
N SER A 117 5.52 -8.02 5.83
CA SER A 117 4.81 -9.11 6.48
C SER A 117 4.05 -9.94 5.47
N PHE A 118 3.29 -9.31 4.60
CA PHE A 118 2.53 -9.96 3.54
C PHE A 118 3.43 -10.74 2.58
N ALA A 119 4.52 -10.11 2.10
CA ALA A 119 5.46 -10.75 1.18
C ALA A 119 6.17 -11.96 1.79
N GLN A 120 6.59 -11.88 3.06
CA GLN A 120 7.26 -12.98 3.75
C GLN A 120 6.32 -14.18 3.93
N HIS A 121 5.06 -13.95 4.28
CA HIS A 121 4.08 -15.02 4.41
C HIS A 121 3.83 -15.75 3.09
N ILE A 122 3.65 -15.00 1.99
CA ILE A 122 3.50 -15.60 0.67
C ILE A 122 4.74 -16.40 0.27
N GLN A 123 5.95 -15.83 0.48
CA GLN A 123 7.19 -16.53 0.13
C GLN A 123 7.34 -17.83 0.92
N HIS A 124 7.01 -17.81 2.21
CA HIS A 124 7.08 -19.00 3.05
C HIS A 124 6.09 -20.08 2.57
N ALA A 125 4.83 -19.70 2.32
CA ALA A 125 3.79 -20.59 1.86
C ALA A 125 4.13 -21.22 0.51
N VAL A 126 4.61 -20.43 -0.47
CA VAL A 126 5.03 -20.93 -1.79
C VAL A 126 6.22 -21.88 -1.69
N ARG A 127 7.20 -21.57 -0.82
CA ARG A 127 8.34 -22.50 -0.59
C ARG A 127 7.88 -23.82 -0.04
N THR A 128 7.03 -23.82 0.97
CA THR A 128 6.52 -25.04 1.61
C THR A 128 5.74 -25.88 0.60
N ASP A 129 4.83 -25.27 -0.17
CA ASP A 129 4.06 -25.97 -1.21
C ASP A 129 4.96 -26.55 -2.32
N THR A 130 6.00 -25.82 -2.70
CA THR A 130 6.98 -26.28 -3.68
C THR A 130 7.76 -27.51 -3.18
N TYR A 131 8.23 -27.48 -1.93
CA TYR A 131 8.92 -28.60 -1.32
C TYR A 131 8.02 -29.83 -1.19
N ASP A 132 6.78 -29.66 -0.76
CA ASP A 132 5.80 -30.76 -0.69
C ASP A 132 5.54 -31.39 -2.06
N LYS A 133 5.41 -30.57 -3.09
CA LYS A 133 5.24 -31.06 -4.47
C LYS A 133 6.46 -31.81 -4.98
N MET A 134 7.66 -31.27 -4.70
CA MET A 134 8.91 -31.95 -5.09
C MET A 134 9.07 -33.30 -4.41
N GLN A 135 8.70 -33.41 -3.12
CA GLN A 135 8.77 -34.70 -2.40
C GLN A 135 7.74 -35.72 -2.89
N ARG A 136 6.63 -35.28 -3.44
CA ARG A 136 5.58 -36.14 -4.00
C ARG A 136 5.89 -36.59 -5.45
N LEU A 137 6.84 -35.96 -6.13
CA LEU A 137 7.30 -36.36 -7.43
C LEU A 137 8.10 -37.66 -7.26
N ASN A 138 7.62 -38.71 -7.93
CA ASN A 138 8.21 -40.05 -7.86
C ASN A 138 9.61 -40.02 -8.49
N MET A 139 10.52 -40.87 -8.00
CA MET A 139 11.90 -40.98 -8.52
C MET A 139 11.95 -41.27 -10.04
N ASP A 140 10.92 -41.88 -10.60
CA ASP A 140 10.79 -42.14 -12.04
C ASP A 140 10.74 -40.86 -12.90
N PHE A 141 10.47 -39.68 -12.29
CA PHE A 141 10.51 -38.41 -12.99
C PHE A 141 11.94 -37.87 -13.19
N PHE A 142 12.90 -38.37 -12.39
CA PHE A 142 14.31 -37.95 -12.44
C PHE A 142 15.23 -38.99 -13.10
N ALA A 143 14.69 -40.15 -13.53
CA ALA A 143 15.39 -41.18 -14.25
C ALA A 143 15.24 -41.02 -15.77
#